data_193cd58092d001c9e8c4285131552bd5
#
_entry.id   193cd58092d001c9e8c4285131552bd5
#
_cell.length_a   1.000
_cell.length_b   1.000
_cell.length_c   1.000
_cell.angle_alpha   90.00
_cell.angle_beta   90.00
_cell.angle_gamma   90.00
#
_symmetry.space_group_name_H-M   'P 1'
#
loop_
_entity.id
_entity.type
_entity.pdbx_description
1 polymer ?
#
loop_
_entity_poly.entity_id
_entity_poly.type
_entity_poly.pdbx_seq_one_letter_code
_entity_poly.pdbx_strand_id
1 'polypeptide(L)' 'MDWQFWIDRGGTFTDIVARRPDGTLATAKLLSENPEQYRDAAVEGIRRLLGLAPGAAITPAQVACVKMGTTV' A
#
# COMPACT_ATOMS: atom_id res chain seq x y z
N MET A 1 -6.99 -17.25 -0.65
CA MET A 1 -6.37 -16.40 0.38
C MET A 1 -6.07 -15.04 -0.21
N ASP A 2 -6.21 -14.01 0.59
CA ASP A 2 -6.18 -12.64 0.11
C ASP A 2 -4.95 -11.91 0.61
N TRP A 3 -4.65 -10.78 -0.02
CA TRP A 3 -3.57 -9.92 0.41
C TRP A 3 -3.91 -9.24 1.72
N GLN A 4 -2.90 -9.03 2.56
CA GLN A 4 -3.00 -8.23 3.78
C GLN A 4 -1.97 -7.10 3.70
N PHE A 5 -2.36 -5.91 4.16
CA PHE A 5 -1.50 -4.73 4.10
C PHE A 5 -1.41 -4.08 5.48
N TRP A 6 -0.21 -3.66 5.82
CA TRP A 6 0.06 -2.81 6.98
C TRP A 6 0.68 -1.53 6.48
N ILE A 7 0.13 -0.41 6.89
CA ILE A 7 0.55 0.91 6.42
C ILE A 7 1.00 1.73 7.63
N ASP A 8 2.24 2.19 7.59
CA ASP A 8 2.81 3.09 8.58
C ASP A 8 3.08 4.43 7.90
N ARG A 9 2.21 5.40 8.18
CA ARG A 9 2.28 6.71 7.55
C ARG A 9 3.09 7.65 8.43
N GLY A 10 4.32 7.97 8.00
CA GLY A 10 5.15 8.98 8.61
C GLY A 10 4.96 10.35 7.97
N GLY A 11 5.65 11.36 8.51
CA GLY A 11 5.58 12.73 7.98
C GLY A 11 6.19 12.87 6.60
N THR A 12 7.29 12.19 6.33
CA THR A 12 8.01 12.25 5.05
C THR A 12 7.73 11.05 4.19
N PHE A 13 7.82 9.84 4.75
CA PHE A 13 7.64 8.60 4.03
C PHE A 13 6.50 7.78 4.61
N THR A 14 5.83 7.06 3.73
CA THR A 14 4.85 6.05 4.09
C THR A 14 5.42 4.69 3.76
N ASP A 15 5.49 3.81 4.76
CA ASP A 15 5.96 2.45 4.61
C ASP A 15 4.78 1.51 4.52
N ILE A 16 4.83 0.58 3.59
CA ILE A 16 3.77 -0.40 3.38
C ILE A 16 4.38 -1.79 3.37
N VAL A 17 3.83 -2.68 4.18
CA VAL A 17 4.19 -4.08 4.18
C VAL A 17 2.99 -4.87 3.69
N ALA A 18 3.19 -5.70 2.69
CA ALA A 18 2.15 -6.55 2.15
C ALA A 18 2.49 -8.01 2.39
N ARG A 19 1.48 -8.77 2.79
CA ARG A 19 1.56 -10.23 2.83
C ARG A 19 0.75 -10.77 1.66
N ARG A 20 1.43 -11.49 0.77
CA ARG A 20 0.79 -12.13 -0.37
C ARG A 20 -0.02 -13.35 0.05
N PRO A 21 -0.95 -13.81 -0.79
CA PRO A 21 -1.72 -15.03 -0.50
C PRO A 21 -0.86 -16.27 -0.26
N ASP A 22 0.34 -16.33 -0.83
CA ASP A 22 1.27 -17.43 -0.64
C ASP A 22 2.09 -17.34 0.66
N GLY A 23 1.88 -16.28 1.45
CA GLY A 23 2.57 -16.06 2.71
C GLY A 23 3.85 -15.25 2.63
N THR A 24 4.32 -14.90 1.43
CA THR A 24 5.52 -14.07 1.28
C THR A 24 5.22 -12.61 1.57
N LEU A 25 6.25 -11.87 1.98
CA LEU A 25 6.14 -10.45 2.31
C LEU A 25 6.77 -9.60 1.21
N ALA A 26 6.15 -8.46 0.95
CA ALA A 26 6.67 -7.42 0.08
C ALA A 26 6.56 -6.09 0.81
N THR A 27 7.46 -5.16 0.50
CA THR A 27 7.46 -3.85 1.11
C THR A 27 7.55 -2.77 0.06
N ALA A 28 7.00 -1.60 0.37
CA ALA A 28 7.13 -0.40 -0.44
C ALA A 28 7.31 0.80 0.47
N LYS A 29 8.07 1.78 -0.01
CA LYS A 29 8.29 3.04 0.69
C LYS A 29 8.07 4.16 -0.30
N LEU A 30 7.17 5.08 0.05
CA LEU A 30 6.80 6.20 -0.80
C LEU A 30 6.83 7.50 -0.01
N LEU A 31 7.03 8.62 -0.70
CA LEU A 31 6.81 9.92 -0.08
C LEU A 31 5.35 10.04 0.33
N SER A 32 5.11 10.52 1.56
CA SER A 32 3.76 10.68 2.07
C SER A 32 2.96 11.69 1.26
N GLU A 33 3.64 12.69 0.68
CA GLU A 33 3.03 13.67 -0.20
C GLU A 33 3.79 13.74 -1.52
N ASN A 34 3.10 13.44 -2.61
CA ASN A 34 3.63 13.59 -3.95
C ASN A 34 2.47 13.80 -4.92
N PRO A 35 1.82 14.98 -4.87
CA PRO A 35 0.58 15.20 -5.61
C PRO A 35 0.75 15.15 -7.13
N GLU A 36 1.98 15.25 -7.64
CA GLU A 36 2.24 15.13 -9.07
C GLU A 36 2.11 13.69 -9.55
N GLN A 37 2.32 12.70 -8.69
CA GLN A 37 2.30 11.30 -9.07
C GLN A 37 1.12 10.53 -8.50
N TYR A 38 0.67 10.90 -7.30
CA TYR A 38 -0.44 10.21 -6.65
C TYR A 38 -1.06 11.11 -5.57
N ARG A 39 -2.34 10.85 -5.28
CA ARG A 39 -3.06 11.61 -4.25
C ARG A 39 -2.88 11.04 -2.87
N ASP A 40 -2.71 9.72 -2.78
CA ASP A 40 -2.61 9.01 -1.51
C ASP A 40 -1.51 7.97 -1.60
N ALA A 41 -0.48 8.12 -0.78
CA ALA A 41 0.67 7.22 -0.77
C ALA A 41 0.27 5.78 -0.40
N ALA A 42 -0.67 5.61 0.52
CA ALA A 42 -1.12 4.29 0.92
C ALA A 42 -1.78 3.54 -0.24
N VAL A 43 -2.68 4.23 -0.94
CA VAL A 43 -3.37 3.64 -2.11
C VAL A 43 -2.37 3.32 -3.22
N GLU A 44 -1.47 4.24 -3.50
CA GLU A 44 -0.46 4.03 -4.54
C GLU A 44 0.48 2.88 -4.20
N GLY A 45 0.90 2.78 -2.94
CA GLY A 45 1.75 1.68 -2.49
C GLY A 45 1.07 0.32 -2.62
N ILE A 46 -0.18 0.23 -2.24
CA ILE A 46 -0.97 -0.99 -2.42
C ILE A 46 -1.06 -1.36 -3.90
N ARG A 47 -1.33 -0.37 -4.75
CA ARG A 47 -1.42 -0.56 -6.19
C ARG A 47 -0.10 -1.10 -6.77
N ARG A 48 1.02 -0.53 -6.36
CA ARG A 48 2.35 -0.98 -6.81
C ARG A 48 2.64 -2.40 -6.35
N LEU A 49 2.32 -2.73 -5.10
CA LEU A 49 2.57 -4.07 -4.56
C LEU A 49 1.68 -5.13 -5.21
N LEU A 50 0.48 -4.76 -5.61
CA LEU A 50 -0.41 -5.64 -6.37
C LEU A 50 0.02 -5.80 -7.84
N GLY A 51 0.96 -4.99 -8.32
CA GLY A 51 1.39 -5.02 -9.70
C GLY A 51 0.42 -4.36 -10.67
N LEU A 52 -0.44 -3.49 -10.18
CA LEU A 52 -1.42 -2.80 -11.01
C LEU A 52 -0.77 -1.60 -11.70
N ALA A 53 -1.32 -1.24 -12.86
CA ALA A 53 -0.89 -0.06 -13.59
C ALA A 53 -1.18 1.22 -12.80
N PRO A 54 -0.40 2.30 -12.99
CA PRO A 54 -0.70 3.58 -12.35
C PRO A 54 -2.11 4.04 -12.67
N GLY A 55 -2.85 4.44 -11.64
CA GLY A 55 -4.23 4.86 -11.79
C GLY A 55 -5.26 3.75 -11.87
N ALA A 56 -4.84 2.48 -11.90
CA ALA A 56 -5.76 1.36 -11.92
C ALA A 56 -6.54 1.26 -10.61
N ALA A 57 -7.80 0.85 -10.70
CA ALA A 57 -8.64 0.70 -9.54
C ALA A 57 -8.25 -0.55 -8.73
N ILE A 58 -8.26 -0.42 -7.42
CA ILE A 58 -8.07 -1.54 -6.51
C ILE A 58 -9.44 -2.14 -6.23
N THR A 59 -9.60 -3.43 -6.50
CA THR A 59 -10.87 -4.10 -6.24
C THR A 59 -10.90 -4.70 -4.84
N PRO A 60 -12.06 -4.70 -4.16
CA PRO A 60 -12.16 -5.31 -2.83
C PRO A 60 -11.79 -6.79 -2.79
N ALA A 61 -11.94 -7.48 -3.90
CA ALA A 61 -11.59 -8.90 -3.99
C ALA A 61 -10.08 -9.15 -3.88
N GLN A 62 -9.25 -8.15 -4.14
CA GLN A 62 -7.80 -8.27 -4.08
C GLN A 62 -7.26 -8.01 -2.68
N VAL A 63 -8.03 -7.37 -1.82
CA VAL A 63 -7.58 -6.90 -0.51
C VAL A 63 -8.50 -7.41 0.58
N ALA A 64 -8.01 -8.31 1.42
CA ALA A 64 -8.78 -8.83 2.55
C ALA A 64 -8.75 -7.89 3.74
N CYS A 65 -7.62 -7.26 3.99
CA CYS A 65 -7.42 -6.48 5.20
C CYS A 65 -6.37 -5.41 4.98
N VAL A 66 -6.70 -4.19 5.38
CA VAL A 66 -5.75 -3.09 5.43
C VAL A 66 -5.71 -2.57 6.86
N LYS A 67 -4.53 -2.60 7.46
CA LYS A 67 -4.31 -2.06 8.80
C LYS A 67 -3.43 -0.82 8.68
N MET A 68 -3.88 0.27 9.26
CA MET A 68 -3.14 1.52 9.28
C MET A 68 -2.64 1.79 10.68
N GLY A 69 -1.32 1.97 10.80
CA GLY A 69 -0.71 2.48 12.00
C GLY A 69 -0.22 3.90 11.76
N THR A 70 -0.27 4.71 12.79
CA THR A 70 0.35 6.03 12.77
C THR A 70 1.51 6.02 13.76
N THR A 71 2.68 6.40 13.27
CA THR A 71 3.83 6.61 14.16
C THR A 71 3.65 7.96 14.83
N VAL A 72 3.67 7.93 16.10
CA VAL A 72 3.57 9.16 16.87
C VAL A 72 4.97 9.68 17.16
#